data_7ac647e34df2cc19aaaeee51e92c3565
#
_entry.id   7ac647e34df2cc19aaaeee51e92c3565
#
_cell.length_a   1.000
_cell.length_b   1.000
_cell.length_c   1.000
_cell.angle_alpha   90.00
_cell.angle_beta   90.00
_cell.angle_gamma   90.00
#
_symmetry.space_group_name_H-M   'P 1'
#
loop_
_entity.id
_entity.type
_entity.pdbx_description
1 polymer ?
#
loop_
_entity_poly.entity_id
_entity_poly.type
_entity_poly.pdbx_seq_one_letter_code
_entity_poly.pdbx_strand_id
1 'polypeptide(L)'
;MAGIGELTIGHSPDADDAFMFYAITHDLVGIGDGARYRHREVLEDIQSLNERALRAELDMTAISAAVYPDVAADYQILCCGASMGLGYGPLVVSREPCALPDLAGKRVAMPGPHTTAFMLSKMFLPPVEAVQLPFDQVMEPVADGELAAAVVIHEGQLTYVDAGLYKICDLGQVWFEETGLPLPLGLDCVKRSLPSDLRLQLLDALQGSIRAAFANNAAAVDYALQFGRGIDAERGEKFAKMYVNDLTYDMGDDGVAALAELYRRAAAAEIIPAAPPVDVLFPG
;
A
#
# COMPACT_ATOMS: atom_id res chain seq x y z
N MET A 1 -5.12 23.17 32.44
CA MET A 1 -4.34 22.16 31.72
C MET A 1 -5.11 21.88 30.44
N ALA A 2 -4.52 22.09 29.27
CA ALA A 2 -5.13 21.66 28.02
C ALA A 2 -5.26 20.13 28.08
N GLY A 3 -6.43 19.59 27.71
CA GLY A 3 -6.64 18.15 27.67
C GLY A 3 -5.68 17.50 26.66
N ILE A 4 -5.31 16.26 26.91
CA ILE A 4 -4.54 15.44 25.95
C ILE A 4 -5.45 15.21 24.74
N GLY A 5 -4.99 15.59 23.54
CA GLY A 5 -5.70 15.31 22.30
C GLY A 5 -5.55 13.82 21.91
N GLU A 6 -6.57 13.25 21.31
CA GLU A 6 -6.50 11.91 20.70
C GLU A 6 -6.36 12.06 19.20
N LEU A 7 -5.41 11.34 18.61
CA LEU A 7 -5.17 11.25 17.17
C LEU A 7 -5.48 9.84 16.68
N THR A 8 -6.15 9.74 15.56
CA THR A 8 -6.49 8.46 14.94
C THR A 8 -5.49 8.12 13.83
N ILE A 9 -4.82 6.99 13.98
CA ILE A 9 -3.82 6.50 13.02
C ILE A 9 -4.30 5.17 12.46
N GLY A 10 -4.56 5.14 11.15
CA GLY A 10 -5.00 3.94 10.43
C GLY A 10 -3.87 3.31 9.64
N HIS A 11 -3.67 2.00 9.82
CA HIS A 11 -2.77 1.21 8.99
C HIS A 11 -3.28 -0.22 8.83
N SER A 12 -2.75 -0.92 7.82
CA SER A 12 -3.18 -2.28 7.51
C SER A 12 -2.58 -3.30 8.51
N PRO A 13 -3.34 -4.34 8.89
CA PRO A 13 -2.79 -5.45 9.66
C PRO A 13 -2.08 -6.44 8.72
N ASP A 14 -0.99 -6.02 8.12
CA ASP A 14 -0.08 -6.80 7.30
C ASP A 14 1.38 -6.56 7.73
N ALA A 15 2.30 -7.33 7.17
CA ALA A 15 3.67 -7.37 7.70
C ALA A 15 4.47 -6.11 7.42
N ASP A 16 4.25 -5.41 6.31
CA ASP A 16 4.97 -4.18 5.96
C ASP A 16 4.50 -3.00 6.81
N ASP A 17 3.19 -2.75 6.91
CA ASP A 17 2.66 -1.70 7.79
C ASP A 17 3.02 -1.99 9.27
N ALA A 18 2.82 -3.22 9.75
CA ALA A 18 3.17 -3.58 11.12
C ALA A 18 4.65 -3.33 11.43
N PHE A 19 5.56 -3.59 10.48
CA PHE A 19 6.97 -3.25 10.63
C PHE A 19 7.19 -1.75 10.73
N MET A 20 6.56 -0.96 9.86
CA MET A 20 6.72 0.50 9.84
C MET A 20 6.19 1.17 11.12
N PHE A 21 5.05 0.69 11.62
CA PHE A 21 4.39 1.24 12.80
C PHE A 21 4.87 0.63 14.13
N TYR A 22 5.78 -0.36 14.11
CA TYR A 22 6.26 -1.09 15.27
C TYR A 22 6.58 -0.21 16.48
N ALA A 23 7.36 0.85 16.30
CA ALA A 23 7.81 1.65 17.42
C ALA A 23 6.76 2.66 17.92
N ILE A 24 5.80 3.06 17.09
CA ILE A 24 4.63 3.84 17.52
C ILE A 24 3.70 2.94 18.34
N THR A 25 3.35 1.76 17.83
CA THR A 25 2.49 0.78 18.50
C THR A 25 3.01 0.36 19.87
N HIS A 26 4.33 0.29 20.04
CA HIS A 26 4.97 -0.11 21.30
C HIS A 26 5.38 1.08 22.19
N ASP A 27 4.90 2.29 21.90
CA ASP A 27 5.24 3.51 22.64
C ASP A 27 6.77 3.79 22.73
N LEU A 28 7.56 3.28 21.79
CA LEU A 28 9.00 3.54 21.70
C LEU A 28 9.29 4.88 21.04
N VAL A 29 8.34 5.37 20.23
CA VAL A 29 8.36 6.68 19.59
C VAL A 29 7.04 7.38 19.86
N GLY A 30 7.11 8.60 20.40
CA GLY A 30 5.95 9.43 20.67
C GLY A 30 5.68 10.46 19.57
N ILE A 31 4.46 11.01 19.54
CA ILE A 31 4.10 12.13 18.69
C ILE A 31 4.46 13.44 19.40
N GLY A 32 5.41 14.18 18.85
CA GLY A 32 5.95 15.38 19.47
C GLY A 32 6.66 15.09 20.81
N ASP A 33 6.36 15.88 21.83
CA ASP A 33 6.90 15.68 23.17
C ASP A 33 6.19 14.58 23.99
N GLY A 34 5.23 13.88 23.38
CA GLY A 34 4.45 12.82 24.02
C GLY A 34 3.47 13.29 25.11
N ALA A 35 3.50 14.58 25.46
CA ALA A 35 2.68 15.13 26.54
C ALA A 35 1.31 15.64 26.07
N ARG A 36 1.17 15.95 24.77
CA ARG A 36 -0.02 16.62 24.22
C ARG A 36 -0.97 15.69 23.50
N TYR A 37 -0.46 14.60 22.93
CA TYR A 37 -1.25 13.71 22.08
C TYR A 37 -1.05 12.26 22.48
N ARG A 38 -2.16 11.50 22.44
CA ARG A 38 -2.16 10.04 22.41
C ARG A 38 -2.69 9.61 21.05
N HIS A 39 -2.21 8.49 20.57
CA HIS A 39 -2.75 7.91 19.35
C HIS A 39 -3.71 6.77 19.69
N ARG A 40 -4.68 6.58 18.81
CA ARG A 40 -5.56 5.42 18.76
C ARG A 40 -5.37 4.76 17.41
N GLU A 41 -4.86 3.54 17.44
CA GLU A 41 -4.68 2.75 16.23
C GLU A 41 -6.03 2.25 15.69
N VAL A 42 -6.12 2.23 14.36
CA VAL A 42 -7.22 1.68 13.59
C VAL A 42 -6.63 0.67 12.61
N LEU A 43 -6.75 -0.61 12.97
CA LEU A 43 -6.23 -1.73 12.19
C LEU A 43 -7.34 -2.26 11.29
N GLU A 44 -7.33 -1.91 10.02
CA GLU A 44 -8.29 -2.34 9.02
C GLU A 44 -7.56 -2.67 7.72
N ASP A 45 -8.14 -3.52 6.88
CA ASP A 45 -7.57 -3.79 5.56
C ASP A 45 -7.53 -2.52 4.70
N ILE A 46 -6.63 -2.50 3.70
CA ILE A 46 -6.37 -1.30 2.89
C ILE A 46 -7.60 -0.78 2.14
N GLN A 47 -8.53 -1.66 1.72
CA GLN A 47 -9.76 -1.21 1.07
C GLN A 47 -10.67 -0.46 2.05
N SER A 48 -10.80 -0.94 3.29
CA SER A 48 -11.52 -0.27 4.37
C SER A 48 -10.89 1.07 4.75
N LEU A 49 -9.57 1.14 4.85
CA LEU A 49 -8.84 2.40 5.08
C LEU A 49 -9.03 3.39 3.93
N ASN A 50 -9.01 2.94 2.69
CA ASN A 50 -9.31 3.76 1.52
C ASN A 50 -10.72 4.38 1.61
N GLU A 51 -11.72 3.59 1.98
CA GLU A 51 -13.09 4.08 2.16
C GLU A 51 -13.21 5.12 3.29
N ARG A 52 -12.45 4.95 4.38
CA ARG A 52 -12.39 5.94 5.47
C ARG A 52 -11.66 7.22 5.04
N ALA A 53 -10.61 7.10 4.25
CA ALA A 53 -9.89 8.25 3.69
C ALA A 53 -10.80 9.08 2.76
N LEU A 54 -11.63 8.44 1.93
CA LEU A 54 -12.63 9.12 1.11
C LEU A 54 -13.66 9.93 1.92
N ARG A 55 -13.86 9.61 3.20
CA ARG A 55 -14.71 10.35 4.13
C ARG A 55 -13.91 11.26 5.08
N ALA A 56 -12.59 11.35 4.88
CA ALA A 56 -11.66 12.12 5.72
C ALA A 56 -11.83 11.82 7.24
N GLU A 57 -11.96 10.54 7.61
CA GLU A 57 -12.25 10.15 9.00
C GLU A 57 -10.99 10.12 9.89
N LEU A 58 -9.84 9.71 9.34
CA LEU A 58 -8.62 9.47 10.13
C LEU A 58 -7.67 10.67 10.04
N ASP A 59 -6.92 10.90 11.12
CA ASP A 59 -5.95 12.01 11.18
C ASP A 59 -4.67 11.69 10.39
N MET A 60 -4.24 10.44 10.44
CA MET A 60 -3.17 9.87 9.62
C MET A 60 -3.62 8.48 9.17
N THR A 61 -3.33 8.09 7.94
CA THR A 61 -3.77 6.79 7.42
C THR A 61 -2.90 6.31 6.27
N ALA A 62 -2.66 4.99 6.25
CA ALA A 62 -2.26 4.30 5.05
C ALA A 62 -3.40 4.34 4.03
N ILE A 63 -3.07 4.53 2.76
CA ILE A 63 -3.99 4.47 1.62
C ILE A 63 -3.31 3.81 0.43
N SER A 64 -4.08 3.24 -0.47
CA SER A 64 -3.57 2.89 -1.80
C SER A 64 -3.20 4.16 -2.59
N ALA A 65 -2.10 4.15 -3.33
CA ALA A 65 -1.72 5.28 -4.17
C ALA A 65 -2.84 5.66 -5.17
N ALA A 66 -3.64 4.68 -5.60
CA ALA A 66 -4.78 4.88 -6.49
C ALA A 66 -5.88 5.79 -5.91
N VAL A 67 -6.00 5.90 -4.59
CA VAL A 67 -7.05 6.71 -3.92
C VAL A 67 -6.64 8.17 -3.77
N TYR A 68 -5.33 8.45 -3.76
CA TYR A 68 -4.86 9.81 -3.51
C TYR A 68 -5.51 10.87 -4.41
N PRO A 69 -5.75 10.65 -5.72
CA PRO A 69 -6.46 11.63 -6.55
C PRO A 69 -7.81 12.10 -5.98
N ASP A 70 -8.53 11.21 -5.31
CA ASP A 70 -9.86 11.49 -4.75
C ASP A 70 -9.80 12.16 -3.37
N VAL A 71 -8.67 12.02 -2.66
CA VAL A 71 -8.49 12.53 -1.29
C VAL A 71 -7.44 13.65 -1.18
N ALA A 72 -6.84 14.07 -2.28
CA ALA A 72 -5.77 15.07 -2.30
C ALA A 72 -6.17 16.43 -1.71
N ALA A 73 -7.46 16.76 -1.71
CA ALA A 73 -7.98 17.97 -1.07
C ALA A 73 -7.96 17.88 0.47
N ASP A 74 -8.11 16.68 1.03
CA ASP A 74 -8.22 16.44 2.47
C ASP A 74 -6.92 15.94 3.09
N TYR A 75 -6.06 15.27 2.33
CA TYR A 75 -4.82 14.65 2.79
C TYR A 75 -3.58 15.14 2.06
N GLN A 76 -2.47 15.17 2.78
CA GLN A 76 -1.13 15.40 2.26
C GLN A 76 -0.31 14.13 2.42
N ILE A 77 0.44 13.73 1.40
CA ILE A 77 1.31 12.55 1.43
C ILE A 77 2.49 12.82 2.38
N LEU A 78 2.85 11.83 3.19
CA LEU A 78 4.12 11.84 3.92
C LEU A 78 5.25 11.34 3.01
N CYS A 79 6.46 11.89 3.14
CA CYS A 79 7.61 11.40 2.38
C CYS A 79 8.05 10.00 2.81
N CYS A 80 7.59 9.49 3.94
CA CYS A 80 7.86 8.17 4.48
C CYS A 80 6.59 7.32 4.57
N GLY A 81 6.76 6.03 4.82
CA GLY A 81 5.67 5.04 4.89
C GLY A 81 5.18 4.54 3.54
N ALA A 82 5.76 4.99 2.44
CA ALA A 82 5.35 4.51 1.13
C ALA A 82 5.81 3.06 0.88
N SER A 83 4.88 2.24 0.39
CA SER A 83 5.16 0.91 -0.16
C SER A 83 5.38 1.04 -1.66
N MET A 84 6.63 0.86 -2.11
CA MET A 84 7.02 1.01 -3.50
C MET A 84 7.75 -0.23 -4.02
N GLY A 85 7.28 -0.79 -5.14
CA GLY A 85 7.88 -1.94 -5.78
C GLY A 85 9.03 -1.56 -6.71
N LEU A 86 10.19 -2.18 -6.53
CA LEU A 86 11.37 -1.99 -7.38
C LEU A 86 11.48 -3.12 -8.43
N GLY A 87 10.67 -3.05 -9.49
CA GLY A 87 10.59 -4.09 -10.51
C GLY A 87 9.76 -5.31 -10.09
N TYR A 88 8.91 -5.17 -9.11
CA TYR A 88 7.92 -6.15 -8.66
C TYR A 88 6.66 -5.43 -8.17
N GLY A 89 5.52 -6.16 -8.16
CA GLY A 89 4.25 -5.58 -7.72
C GLY A 89 3.13 -6.63 -7.73
N PRO A 90 1.87 -6.21 -7.88
CA PRO A 90 0.75 -7.11 -7.98
C PRO A 90 0.93 -8.12 -9.11
N LEU A 91 0.63 -9.39 -8.82
CA LEU A 91 0.76 -10.47 -9.79
C LEU A 91 -0.58 -10.78 -10.45
N VAL A 92 -0.55 -11.07 -11.73
CA VAL A 92 -1.66 -11.73 -12.43
C VAL A 92 -1.36 -13.22 -12.46
N VAL A 93 -2.27 -14.02 -11.89
CA VAL A 93 -2.10 -15.47 -11.78
C VAL A 93 -3.29 -16.20 -12.40
N SER A 94 -3.06 -17.43 -12.87
CA SER A 94 -4.10 -18.31 -13.45
C SER A 94 -3.87 -19.76 -13.07
N ARG A 95 -4.87 -20.61 -13.30
CA ARG A 95 -4.78 -22.05 -13.06
C ARG A 95 -3.87 -22.78 -14.05
N GLU A 96 -3.76 -22.27 -15.27
CA GLU A 96 -2.91 -22.81 -16.32
C GLU A 96 -2.07 -21.70 -16.94
N PRO A 97 -0.86 -21.97 -17.42
CA PRO A 97 -0.07 -20.97 -18.12
C PRO A 97 -0.81 -20.42 -19.33
N CYS A 98 -0.91 -19.10 -19.43
CA CYS A 98 -1.48 -18.41 -20.57
C CYS A 98 -0.78 -17.07 -20.78
N ALA A 99 -1.00 -16.43 -21.92
CA ALA A 99 -0.51 -15.08 -22.17
C ALA A 99 -1.53 -14.04 -21.70
N LEU A 100 -1.04 -12.85 -21.30
CA LEU A 100 -1.90 -11.77 -20.81
C LEU A 100 -3.06 -11.42 -21.79
N PRO A 101 -2.86 -11.36 -23.13
CA PRO A 101 -3.95 -11.13 -24.10
C PRO A 101 -5.06 -12.18 -24.08
N ASP A 102 -4.78 -13.40 -23.63
CA ASP A 102 -5.78 -14.50 -23.56
C ASP A 102 -6.86 -14.26 -22.50
N LEU A 103 -6.64 -13.25 -21.61
CA LEU A 103 -7.62 -12.84 -20.63
C LEU A 103 -8.72 -11.93 -21.19
N ALA A 104 -8.63 -11.49 -22.44
CA ALA A 104 -9.63 -10.62 -23.06
C ALA A 104 -11.05 -11.20 -22.95
N GLY A 105 -11.97 -10.42 -22.37
CA GLY A 105 -13.37 -10.83 -22.13
C GLY A 105 -13.56 -11.90 -21.06
N LYS A 106 -12.52 -12.30 -20.35
CA LYS A 106 -12.61 -13.28 -19.26
C LYS A 106 -12.98 -12.61 -17.94
N ARG A 107 -13.53 -13.41 -17.04
CA ARG A 107 -13.79 -13.02 -15.64
C ARG A 107 -12.51 -13.16 -14.84
N VAL A 108 -12.08 -12.06 -14.22
CA VAL A 108 -10.84 -11.98 -13.46
C VAL A 108 -11.13 -11.46 -12.04
N ALA A 109 -10.69 -12.21 -11.02
CA ALA A 109 -10.78 -11.77 -9.64
C ALA A 109 -9.87 -10.56 -9.39
N MET A 110 -10.42 -9.52 -8.78
CA MET A 110 -9.72 -8.28 -8.50
C MET A 110 -9.82 -7.97 -7.00
N PRO A 111 -8.75 -7.46 -6.36
CA PRO A 111 -8.85 -6.86 -5.03
C PRO A 111 -9.73 -5.60 -5.10
N GLY A 112 -10.06 -5.02 -3.95
CA GLY A 112 -10.98 -3.89 -3.84
C GLY A 112 -10.80 -2.78 -4.90
N PRO A 113 -11.88 -2.10 -5.31
CA PRO A 113 -11.88 -1.18 -6.45
C PRO A 113 -11.05 0.09 -6.23
N HIS A 114 -10.68 0.38 -4.99
CA HIS A 114 -9.83 1.52 -4.63
C HIS A 114 -8.35 1.14 -4.50
N THR A 115 -7.97 -0.12 -4.77
CA THR A 115 -6.57 -0.55 -4.68
C THR A 115 -5.74 -0.10 -5.89
N THR A 116 -4.46 0.15 -5.68
CA THR A 116 -3.52 0.42 -6.79
C THR A 116 -3.42 -0.77 -7.75
N ALA A 117 -3.55 -1.99 -7.24
CA ALA A 117 -3.61 -3.20 -8.07
C ALA A 117 -4.77 -3.18 -9.07
N PHE A 118 -5.94 -2.69 -8.66
CA PHE A 118 -7.08 -2.52 -9.56
C PHE A 118 -6.83 -1.42 -10.61
N MET A 119 -6.24 -0.29 -10.21
CA MET A 119 -5.84 0.77 -11.14
C MET A 119 -4.85 0.24 -12.20
N LEU A 120 -3.82 -0.47 -11.77
CA LEU A 120 -2.82 -1.08 -12.67
C LEU A 120 -3.45 -2.12 -13.62
N SER A 121 -4.41 -2.88 -13.12
CA SER A 121 -5.15 -3.84 -13.95
C SER A 121 -5.87 -3.16 -15.10
N LYS A 122 -6.46 -1.99 -14.85
CA LYS A 122 -7.09 -1.18 -15.91
C LYS A 122 -6.08 -0.59 -16.91
N MET A 123 -4.82 -0.39 -16.49
CA MET A 123 -3.77 0.12 -17.39
C MET A 123 -3.17 -0.97 -18.27
N PHE A 124 -2.96 -2.16 -17.71
CA PHE A 124 -2.08 -3.16 -18.31
C PHE A 124 -2.80 -4.42 -18.80
N LEU A 125 -3.97 -4.76 -18.24
CA LEU A 125 -4.72 -5.92 -18.73
C LEU A 125 -5.55 -5.55 -19.96
N PRO A 126 -5.81 -6.53 -20.85
CA PRO A 126 -6.83 -6.36 -21.86
C PRO A 126 -8.21 -6.13 -21.19
N PRO A 127 -9.23 -5.68 -21.93
CA PRO A 127 -10.58 -5.57 -21.39
C PRO A 127 -11.05 -6.90 -20.79
N VAL A 128 -11.28 -6.93 -19.47
CA VAL A 128 -11.75 -8.10 -18.70
C VAL A 128 -13.03 -7.78 -17.94
N GLU A 129 -13.78 -8.80 -17.56
CA GLU A 129 -14.87 -8.67 -16.59
C GLU A 129 -14.29 -8.78 -15.17
N ALA A 130 -14.19 -7.65 -14.47
CA ALA A 130 -13.66 -7.60 -13.11
C ALA A 130 -14.66 -8.15 -12.10
N VAL A 131 -14.26 -9.16 -11.33
CA VAL A 131 -15.02 -9.71 -10.21
C VAL A 131 -14.36 -9.25 -8.92
N GLN A 132 -14.99 -8.31 -8.22
CA GLN A 132 -14.45 -7.76 -6.97
C GLN A 132 -14.59 -8.76 -5.84
N LEU A 133 -13.48 -9.08 -5.18
CA LEU A 133 -13.40 -9.98 -4.03
C LEU A 133 -12.47 -9.39 -2.96
N PRO A 134 -12.63 -9.77 -1.69
CA PRO A 134 -11.60 -9.52 -0.67
C PRO A 134 -10.25 -10.06 -1.16
N PHE A 135 -9.17 -9.31 -0.92
CA PHE A 135 -7.85 -9.63 -1.48
C PHE A 135 -7.33 -11.03 -1.09
N ASP A 136 -7.71 -11.53 0.06
CA ASP A 136 -7.37 -12.87 0.57
C ASP A 136 -8.23 -14.00 -0.02
N GLN A 137 -9.27 -13.66 -0.77
CA GLN A 137 -10.21 -14.62 -1.40
C GLN A 137 -10.08 -14.66 -2.93
N VAL A 138 -9.18 -13.91 -3.54
CA VAL A 138 -9.08 -13.82 -5.01
C VAL A 138 -8.53 -15.10 -5.66
N MET A 139 -7.72 -15.89 -4.96
CA MET A 139 -7.05 -17.06 -5.54
C MET A 139 -7.92 -18.31 -5.59
N GLU A 140 -8.76 -18.54 -4.59
CA GLU A 140 -9.57 -19.76 -4.47
C GLU A 140 -10.48 -20.01 -5.69
N PRO A 141 -11.27 -19.02 -6.18
CA PRO A 141 -12.12 -19.23 -7.35
C PRO A 141 -11.34 -19.50 -8.64
N VAL A 142 -10.07 -19.09 -8.71
CA VAL A 142 -9.19 -19.39 -9.85
C VAL A 142 -8.65 -20.81 -9.75
N ALA A 143 -8.22 -21.24 -8.55
CA ALA A 143 -7.80 -22.61 -8.31
C ALA A 143 -8.91 -23.62 -8.61
N ASP A 144 -10.15 -23.29 -8.26
CA ASP A 144 -11.35 -24.10 -8.53
C ASP A 144 -11.81 -24.05 -10.00
N GLY A 145 -11.27 -23.10 -10.79
CA GLY A 145 -11.62 -22.95 -12.21
C GLY A 145 -12.92 -22.19 -12.48
N GLU A 146 -13.45 -21.48 -11.47
CA GLU A 146 -14.63 -20.62 -11.60
C GLU A 146 -14.30 -19.28 -12.28
N LEU A 147 -13.08 -18.77 -12.06
CA LEU A 147 -12.55 -17.56 -12.66
C LEU A 147 -11.28 -17.87 -13.47
N ALA A 148 -11.02 -17.09 -14.50
CA ALA A 148 -9.92 -17.33 -15.42
C ALA A 148 -8.56 -16.95 -14.82
N ALA A 149 -8.53 -15.89 -14.02
CA ALA A 149 -7.32 -15.34 -13.42
C ALA A 149 -7.66 -14.52 -12.16
N ALA A 150 -6.63 -14.19 -11.39
CA ALA A 150 -6.71 -13.26 -10.27
C ALA A 150 -5.58 -12.25 -10.31
N VAL A 151 -5.85 -11.04 -9.79
CA VAL A 151 -4.82 -10.08 -9.42
C VAL A 151 -4.55 -10.21 -7.92
N VAL A 152 -3.31 -10.57 -7.59
CA VAL A 152 -2.89 -10.96 -6.25
C VAL A 152 -1.98 -9.90 -5.66
N ILE A 153 -2.25 -9.52 -4.42
CA ILE A 153 -1.48 -8.57 -3.63
C ILE A 153 -1.06 -9.20 -2.29
N HIS A 154 -0.31 -8.48 -1.50
CA HIS A 154 0.19 -8.89 -0.17
C HIS A 154 0.89 -10.26 -0.23
N GLU A 155 0.76 -11.07 0.81
CA GLU A 155 1.40 -12.38 0.92
C GLU A 155 1.01 -13.38 -0.19
N GLY A 156 -0.14 -13.13 -0.85
CA GLY A 156 -0.56 -13.92 -2.00
C GLY A 156 0.49 -13.94 -3.13
N GLN A 157 1.32 -12.90 -3.24
CA GLN A 157 2.43 -12.85 -4.20
C GLN A 157 3.52 -13.91 -3.92
N LEU A 158 3.57 -14.45 -2.72
CA LEU A 158 4.51 -15.52 -2.32
C LEU A 158 3.83 -16.89 -2.22
N THR A 159 2.50 -16.93 -2.08
CA THR A 159 1.75 -18.16 -1.78
C THR A 159 0.94 -18.72 -2.95
N TYR A 160 0.82 -17.98 -4.07
CA TYR A 160 0.04 -18.43 -5.24
C TYR A 160 0.51 -19.79 -5.79
N VAL A 161 1.80 -20.10 -5.69
CA VAL A 161 2.34 -21.41 -6.10
C VAL A 161 1.84 -22.55 -5.24
N ASP A 162 1.59 -22.31 -3.94
CA ASP A 162 1.05 -23.31 -3.00
C ASP A 162 -0.43 -23.61 -3.33
N ALA A 163 -1.14 -22.65 -3.94
CA ALA A 163 -2.49 -22.81 -4.48
C ALA A 163 -2.51 -23.50 -5.87
N GLY A 164 -1.35 -23.92 -6.39
CA GLY A 164 -1.25 -24.54 -7.71
C GLY A 164 -1.45 -23.56 -8.88
N LEU A 165 -1.27 -22.28 -8.64
CA LEU A 165 -1.45 -21.25 -9.66
C LEU A 165 -0.13 -20.88 -10.34
N TYR A 166 -0.23 -20.36 -11.56
CA TYR A 166 0.88 -19.91 -12.38
C TYR A 166 0.86 -18.38 -12.53
N LYS A 167 2.03 -17.76 -12.41
CA LYS A 167 2.18 -16.34 -12.69
C LYS A 167 2.10 -16.11 -14.20
N ILE A 168 1.16 -15.26 -14.63
CA ILE A 168 1.04 -14.76 -16.00
C ILE A 168 1.91 -13.52 -16.18
N CYS A 169 1.81 -12.58 -15.23
CA CYS A 169 2.43 -11.27 -15.34
C CYS A 169 2.72 -10.71 -13.93
N ASP A 170 3.77 -9.92 -13.84
CA ASP A 170 4.07 -9.06 -12.71
C ASP A 170 3.87 -7.61 -13.16
N LEU A 171 2.85 -6.93 -12.61
CA LEU A 171 2.51 -5.57 -13.02
C LEU A 171 3.57 -4.55 -12.59
N GLY A 172 4.32 -4.84 -11.52
CA GLY A 172 5.44 -4.01 -11.11
C GLY A 172 6.65 -4.14 -12.05
N GLN A 173 6.90 -5.33 -12.56
CA GLN A 173 7.92 -5.53 -13.59
C GLN A 173 7.56 -4.79 -14.88
N VAL A 174 6.30 -4.90 -15.35
CA VAL A 174 5.82 -4.17 -16.53
C VAL A 174 5.97 -2.66 -16.34
N TRP A 175 5.56 -2.15 -15.18
CA TRP A 175 5.72 -0.74 -14.85
C TRP A 175 7.18 -0.29 -14.92
N PHE A 176 8.09 -1.04 -14.29
CA PHE A 176 9.50 -0.71 -14.25
C PHE A 176 10.16 -0.77 -15.63
N GLU A 177 9.82 -1.76 -16.45
CA GLU A 177 10.32 -1.87 -17.84
C GLU A 177 9.89 -0.70 -18.72
N GLU A 178 8.69 -0.16 -18.47
CA GLU A 178 8.17 0.97 -19.25
C GLU A 178 8.61 2.36 -18.75
N THR A 179 8.88 2.49 -17.45
CA THR A 179 9.12 3.81 -16.84
C THR A 179 10.51 3.99 -16.28
N GLY A 180 11.18 2.90 -15.88
CA GLY A 180 12.41 2.94 -15.10
C GLY A 180 12.21 3.43 -13.65
N LEU A 181 10.97 3.65 -13.21
CA LEU A 181 10.62 4.20 -11.90
C LEU A 181 10.10 3.11 -10.95
N PRO A 182 10.24 3.29 -9.62
CA PRO A 182 9.57 2.42 -8.67
C PRO A 182 8.04 2.48 -8.86
N LEU A 183 7.34 1.38 -8.55
CA LEU A 183 5.88 1.34 -8.64
C LEU A 183 5.27 1.79 -7.30
N PRO A 184 4.56 2.94 -7.23
CA PRO A 184 3.85 3.33 -6.02
C PRO A 184 2.64 2.42 -5.81
N LEU A 185 2.54 1.81 -4.62
CA LEU A 185 1.44 0.91 -4.25
C LEU A 185 0.63 1.47 -3.08
N GLY A 186 1.29 1.77 -1.98
CA GLY A 186 0.72 2.34 -0.77
C GLY A 186 1.40 3.64 -0.37
N LEU A 187 0.69 4.49 0.33
CA LEU A 187 1.15 5.78 0.84
C LEU A 187 0.65 5.97 2.27
N ASP A 188 1.43 6.61 3.11
CA ASP A 188 0.93 7.21 4.34
C ASP A 188 0.60 8.68 4.12
N CYS A 189 -0.57 9.08 4.58
CA CYS A 189 -1.09 10.43 4.40
C CYS A 189 -1.55 11.03 5.73
N VAL A 190 -1.42 12.35 5.85
CA VAL A 190 -1.85 13.11 7.01
C VAL A 190 -2.92 14.12 6.63
N LYS A 191 -3.94 14.27 7.46
CA LYS A 191 -5.07 15.16 7.23
C LYS A 191 -4.65 16.63 7.20
N ARG A 192 -5.02 17.35 6.13
CA ARG A 192 -4.63 18.75 5.92
C ARG A 192 -5.21 19.71 6.94
N SER A 193 -6.37 19.37 7.54
CA SER A 193 -7.01 20.20 8.56
C SER A 193 -6.26 20.22 9.91
N LEU A 194 -5.29 19.32 10.11
CA LEU A 194 -4.40 19.37 11.26
C LEU A 194 -3.42 20.56 11.15
N PRO A 195 -3.03 21.18 12.28
CA PRO A 195 -1.99 22.21 12.31
C PRO A 195 -0.70 21.72 11.63
N SER A 196 0.01 22.62 10.95
CA SER A 196 1.23 22.27 10.20
C SER A 196 2.33 21.67 11.07
N ASP A 197 2.46 22.18 12.30
CA ASP A 197 3.42 21.65 13.29
C ASP A 197 3.05 20.23 13.75
N LEU A 198 1.76 19.92 13.86
CA LEU A 198 1.31 18.57 14.20
C LEU A 198 1.51 17.59 13.04
N ARG A 199 1.30 18.03 11.80
CA ARG A 199 1.58 17.18 10.62
C ARG A 199 3.08 16.82 10.55
N LEU A 200 3.96 17.77 10.84
CA LEU A 200 5.41 17.51 10.94
C LEU A 200 5.74 16.56 12.09
N GLN A 201 5.08 16.68 13.24
CA GLN A 201 5.29 15.77 14.38
C GLN A 201 4.83 14.33 14.04
N LEU A 202 3.75 14.17 13.27
CA LEU A 202 3.31 12.85 12.78
C LEU A 202 4.30 12.25 11.77
N LEU A 203 4.82 13.07 10.86
CA LEU A 203 5.89 12.68 9.95
C LEU A 203 7.13 12.21 10.72
N ASP A 204 7.62 13.02 11.68
CA ASP A 204 8.79 12.68 12.50
C ASP A 204 8.58 11.39 13.30
N ALA A 205 7.35 11.18 13.82
CA ALA A 205 7.00 9.97 14.55
C ALA A 205 7.06 8.73 13.66
N LEU A 206 6.50 8.79 12.44
CA LEU A 206 6.54 7.65 11.50
C LEU A 206 7.96 7.38 11.01
N GLN A 207 8.73 8.41 10.62
CA GLN A 207 10.14 8.23 10.26
C GLN A 207 10.95 7.68 11.44
N GLY A 208 10.67 8.15 12.66
CA GLY A 208 11.27 7.63 13.88
C GLY A 208 10.95 6.17 14.12
N SER A 209 9.70 5.76 13.87
CA SER A 209 9.25 4.37 13.97
C SER A 209 9.95 3.47 12.94
N ILE A 210 9.98 3.87 11.69
CA ILE A 210 10.67 3.13 10.62
C ILE A 210 12.17 2.99 10.94
N ARG A 211 12.82 4.06 11.39
CA ARG A 211 14.22 4.02 11.80
C ARG A 211 14.47 3.08 12.98
N ALA A 212 13.60 3.11 13.98
CA ALA A 212 13.69 2.23 15.14
C ALA A 212 13.46 0.76 14.75
N ALA A 213 12.53 0.49 13.82
CA ALA A 213 12.30 -0.85 13.29
C ALA A 213 13.53 -1.39 12.53
N PHE A 214 14.17 -0.58 11.69
CA PHE A 214 15.44 -0.98 11.04
C PHE A 214 16.57 -1.23 12.05
N ALA A 215 16.68 -0.38 13.08
CA ALA A 215 17.70 -0.54 14.12
C ALA A 215 17.46 -1.77 15.00
N ASN A 216 16.21 -2.17 15.19
CA ASN A 216 15.79 -3.30 16.02
C ASN A 216 15.06 -4.36 15.18
N ASN A 217 15.64 -4.68 14.03
CA ASN A 217 15.02 -5.46 12.96
C ASN A 217 14.40 -6.78 13.45
N ALA A 218 15.06 -7.51 14.34
CA ALA A 218 14.55 -8.79 14.83
C ALA A 218 13.20 -8.64 15.56
N ALA A 219 13.08 -7.66 16.47
CA ALA A 219 11.84 -7.44 17.21
C ALA A 219 10.73 -6.88 16.33
N ALA A 220 11.06 -6.00 15.37
CA ALA A 220 10.09 -5.46 14.42
C ALA A 220 9.58 -6.53 13.45
N VAL A 221 10.46 -7.43 12.98
CA VAL A 221 10.08 -8.59 12.15
C VAL A 221 9.22 -9.58 12.96
N ASP A 222 9.60 -9.91 14.20
CA ASP A 222 8.81 -10.79 15.07
C ASP A 222 7.40 -10.22 15.31
N TYR A 223 7.27 -8.91 15.44
CA TYR A 223 5.97 -8.25 15.54
C TYR A 223 5.20 -8.31 14.21
N ALA A 224 5.83 -7.98 13.10
CA ALA A 224 5.23 -7.99 11.77
C ALA A 224 4.70 -9.37 11.37
N LEU A 225 5.42 -10.45 11.77
CA LEU A 225 5.02 -11.83 11.51
C LEU A 225 3.70 -12.24 12.19
N GLN A 226 3.26 -11.54 13.24
CA GLN A 226 1.96 -11.80 13.86
C GLN A 226 0.80 -11.43 12.92
N PHE A 227 1.06 -10.62 11.90
CA PHE A 227 0.10 -10.18 10.89
C PHE A 227 0.29 -10.91 9.55
N GLY A 228 1.36 -11.70 9.39
CA GLY A 228 1.62 -12.51 8.20
C GLY A 228 0.60 -13.64 8.06
N ARG A 229 -0.33 -13.51 7.09
CA ARG A 229 -1.44 -14.44 6.89
C ARG A 229 -0.99 -15.69 6.14
N GLY A 230 -0.86 -16.80 6.87
CA GLY A 230 -0.57 -18.12 6.25
C GLY A 230 0.83 -18.27 5.67
N ILE A 231 1.77 -17.39 6.04
CA ILE A 231 3.18 -17.48 5.64
C ILE A 231 4.05 -17.85 6.85
N ASP A 232 5.12 -18.58 6.58
CA ASP A 232 6.16 -18.86 7.58
C ASP A 232 7.05 -17.63 7.82
N ALA A 233 7.92 -17.72 8.83
CA ALA A 233 8.81 -16.62 9.20
C ALA A 233 9.74 -16.19 8.07
N GLU A 234 10.24 -17.11 7.25
CA GLU A 234 11.14 -16.80 6.12
C GLU A 234 10.42 -16.01 5.04
N ARG A 235 9.20 -16.43 4.68
CA ARG A 235 8.35 -15.72 3.69
C ARG A 235 7.89 -14.36 4.22
N GLY A 236 7.54 -14.25 5.50
CA GLY A 236 7.15 -12.98 6.12
C GLY A 236 8.29 -11.98 6.16
N GLU A 237 9.51 -12.40 6.53
CA GLU A 237 10.69 -11.55 6.47
C GLU A 237 11.01 -11.12 5.04
N LYS A 238 10.87 -12.04 4.07
CA LYS A 238 11.04 -11.72 2.64
C LYS A 238 10.01 -10.68 2.19
N PHE A 239 8.74 -10.85 2.56
CA PHE A 239 7.67 -9.92 2.20
C PHE A 239 7.92 -8.53 2.79
N ALA A 240 8.20 -8.43 4.09
CA ALA A 240 8.52 -7.16 4.73
C ALA A 240 9.70 -6.45 4.03
N LYS A 241 10.78 -7.17 3.70
CA LYS A 241 11.94 -6.61 2.98
C LYS A 241 11.66 -6.20 1.54
N MET A 242 10.64 -6.76 0.89
CA MET A 242 10.24 -6.32 -0.44
C MET A 242 9.65 -4.90 -0.41
N TYR A 243 8.79 -4.61 0.55
CA TYR A 243 8.02 -3.38 0.59
C TYR A 243 8.55 -2.35 1.58
N VAL A 244 9.38 -2.76 2.55
CA VAL A 244 10.06 -1.86 3.47
C VAL A 244 11.53 -1.72 3.07
N ASN A 245 11.84 -0.64 2.38
CA ASN A 245 13.15 -0.34 1.81
C ASN A 245 13.50 1.15 2.01
N ASP A 246 14.57 1.63 1.39
CA ASP A 246 15.01 3.03 1.53
C ASP A 246 13.92 4.04 1.12
N LEU A 247 13.10 3.72 0.09
CA LEU A 247 11.99 4.57 -0.34
C LEU A 247 10.84 4.61 0.69
N THR A 248 10.75 3.62 1.56
CA THR A 248 9.79 3.63 2.68
C THR A 248 10.20 4.63 3.76
N TYR A 249 11.51 4.79 3.99
CA TYR A 249 12.02 5.78 4.93
C TYR A 249 11.93 7.20 4.36
N ASP A 250 12.27 7.37 3.10
CA ASP A 250 12.13 8.62 2.36
C ASP A 250 11.98 8.31 0.86
N MET A 251 10.80 8.61 0.31
CA MET A 251 10.54 8.33 -1.12
C MET A 251 11.37 9.20 -2.06
N GLY A 252 11.89 10.34 -1.59
CA GLY A 252 12.74 11.22 -2.36
C GLY A 252 12.14 11.69 -3.70
N ASP A 253 13.01 12.20 -4.57
CA ASP A 253 12.59 12.68 -5.90
C ASP A 253 12.07 11.55 -6.80
N ASP A 254 12.63 10.34 -6.68
CA ASP A 254 12.20 9.18 -7.48
C ASP A 254 10.78 8.74 -7.13
N GLY A 255 10.41 8.74 -5.85
CA GLY A 255 9.05 8.42 -5.42
C GLY A 255 8.05 9.49 -5.86
N VAL A 256 8.41 10.77 -5.76
CA VAL A 256 7.58 11.87 -6.26
C VAL A 256 7.39 11.77 -7.79
N ALA A 257 8.45 11.49 -8.54
CA ALA A 257 8.39 11.30 -9.98
C ALA A 257 7.52 10.09 -10.36
N ALA A 258 7.63 8.99 -9.59
CA ALA A 258 6.84 7.78 -9.80
C ALA A 258 5.34 8.02 -9.58
N LEU A 259 4.97 8.75 -8.53
CA LEU A 259 3.58 9.15 -8.28
C LEU A 259 3.03 10.05 -9.39
N ALA A 260 3.81 11.05 -9.81
CA ALA A 260 3.42 11.94 -10.91
C ALA A 260 3.18 11.16 -12.21
N GLU A 261 4.05 10.19 -12.52
CA GLU A 261 3.91 9.33 -13.71
C GLU A 261 2.71 8.40 -13.59
N LEU A 262 2.44 7.82 -12.40
CA LEU A 262 1.27 6.98 -12.15
C LEU A 262 -0.02 7.74 -12.45
N TYR A 263 -0.17 8.94 -11.89
CA TYR A 263 -1.38 9.75 -12.08
C TYR A 263 -1.50 10.30 -13.50
N ARG A 264 -0.39 10.66 -14.12
CA ARG A 264 -0.38 11.09 -15.53
C ARG A 264 -0.89 9.97 -16.44
N ARG A 265 -0.42 8.72 -16.25
CA ARG A 265 -0.87 7.56 -17.02
C ARG A 265 -2.32 7.21 -16.72
N ALA A 266 -2.74 7.24 -15.45
CA ALA A 266 -4.12 6.97 -15.05
C ALA A 266 -5.10 7.99 -15.68
N ALA A 267 -4.73 9.26 -15.74
CA ALA A 267 -5.53 10.30 -16.40
C ALA A 267 -5.55 10.11 -17.93
N ALA A 268 -4.40 9.79 -18.55
CA ALA A 268 -4.33 9.54 -19.97
C ALA A 268 -5.15 8.30 -20.42
N ALA A 269 -5.30 7.31 -19.53
CA ALA A 269 -6.14 6.13 -19.73
C ALA A 269 -7.60 6.33 -19.26
N GLU A 270 -7.99 7.55 -18.89
CA GLU A 270 -9.35 7.91 -18.41
C GLU A 270 -9.79 7.10 -17.16
N ILE A 271 -8.82 6.58 -16.37
CA ILE A 271 -9.07 5.85 -15.13
C ILE A 271 -9.40 6.83 -13.99
N ILE A 272 -8.75 7.98 -14.00
CA ILE A 272 -9.04 9.12 -13.11
C ILE A 272 -9.35 10.36 -13.95
N PRO A 273 -10.15 11.31 -13.43
CA PRO A 273 -10.54 12.50 -14.20
C PRO A 273 -9.37 13.40 -14.60
N ALA A 274 -8.39 13.57 -13.71
CA ALA A 274 -7.18 14.35 -13.92
C ALA A 274 -6.08 13.93 -12.96
N ALA A 275 -4.82 14.13 -13.34
CA ALA A 275 -3.69 13.91 -12.43
C ALA A 275 -3.69 14.99 -11.33
N PRO A 276 -3.71 14.63 -10.04
CA PRO A 276 -3.61 15.59 -8.96
C PRO A 276 -2.18 16.14 -8.85
N PRO A 277 -1.97 17.30 -8.22
CA PRO A 277 -0.66 17.68 -7.73
C PRO A 277 -0.14 16.63 -6.73
N VAL A 278 1.11 16.21 -6.88
CA VAL A 278 1.79 15.35 -5.91
C VAL A 278 2.36 16.27 -4.82
N ASP A 279 1.61 16.39 -3.72
CA ASP A 279 1.97 17.24 -2.58
C ASP A 279 2.46 16.39 -1.41
N VAL A 280 3.78 16.32 -1.28
CA VAL A 280 4.48 15.51 -0.28
C VAL A 280 5.02 16.41 0.83
N LEU A 281 4.76 16.03 2.08
CA LEU A 281 5.33 16.65 3.27
C LEU A 281 6.71 16.06 3.53
N PHE A 282 7.73 16.90 3.49
CA PHE A 282 9.10 16.57 3.85
C PHE A 282 9.48 17.18 5.21
N PRO A 283 10.49 16.64 5.91
CA PRO A 283 11.07 17.28 7.08
C PRO A 283 11.54 18.71 6.75
N GLY A 284 11.38 19.63 7.71
CA GLY A 284 11.77 21.03 7.55
C GLY A 284 13.27 21.26 7.64
#